data_af98920ef0f17ec19e6ea3ffb5de019e
#
_entry.id   af98920ef0f17ec19e6ea3ffb5de019e
#
_cell.length_a   1.000
_cell.length_b   1.000
_cell.length_c   1.000
_cell.angle_alpha   90.00
_cell.angle_beta   90.00
_cell.angle_gamma   90.00
#
_symmetry.space_group_name_H-M   'P 1'
#
loop_
_entity.id
_entity.type
_entity.pdbx_description
1 polymer ?
#
loop_
_entity_poly.entity_id
_entity_poly.type
_entity_poly.pdbx_seq_one_letter_code
_entity_poly.pdbx_strand_id
1 'polypeptide(L)'
;MTQQDLSAAAARPPASKMASRAISLAEGLFRDKVVLVSGGATGIGRATVWILARLGAKVITCGRSQEKLDILVAELAEHGLSVDAIQTDIRKADDVAALFQHVQSRYGELNLLINNAGGQFPQAAIDMSSNGFRAVVENNLFGTWSMMQTAARFWRDTGTPGSIVNVVVVVDRGVLGAAHTTAARAGVIYLSKTVAVEWIPLNIRVNCVAPGTIFTEGMAGYPEEVKRTYARSNPMLRLGDPWEIAESCLFIGSDASSFTTGEILRVDGGGQLWGEQWTQGKPDYFRE
;
A
#
# COMPACT_ATOMS: atom_id res chain seq x y z
N MET A 1 5.25 -12.99 -21.04
CA MET A 1 4.27 -11.89 -21.29
C MET A 1 4.69 -11.18 -22.56
N THR A 2 3.82 -11.05 -23.54
CA THR A 2 4.10 -10.36 -24.80
C THR A 2 3.99 -8.83 -24.61
N GLN A 3 4.48 -8.05 -25.60
CA GLN A 3 4.41 -6.59 -25.57
C GLN A 3 2.94 -6.08 -25.56
N GLN A 4 2.02 -6.84 -26.19
CA GLN A 4 0.57 -6.59 -26.12
C GLN A 4 0.02 -6.84 -24.71
N ASP A 5 0.54 -7.84 -23.98
CA ASP A 5 0.14 -8.12 -22.60
C ASP A 5 0.55 -6.98 -21.65
N LEU A 6 1.72 -6.36 -21.86
CA LEU A 6 2.20 -5.25 -21.02
C LEU A 6 1.45 -3.93 -21.30
N SER A 7 1.06 -3.66 -22.54
CA SER A 7 0.34 -2.44 -22.91
C SER A 7 -1.16 -2.52 -22.53
N ALA A 8 -1.78 -3.67 -22.74
CA ALA A 8 -3.18 -3.92 -22.35
C ALA A 8 -3.33 -3.99 -20.84
N ALA A 9 -2.28 -4.39 -20.15
CA ALA A 9 -2.28 -4.64 -18.73
C ALA A 9 -1.92 -3.38 -17.90
N ALA A 10 -1.32 -2.33 -18.48
CA ALA A 10 -1.19 -1.01 -17.83
C ALA A 10 -2.55 -0.29 -17.70
N ALA A 11 -3.60 -0.86 -18.26
CA ALA A 11 -4.96 -0.38 -18.08
C ALA A 11 -5.49 -0.77 -16.69
N ARG A 12 -6.28 0.13 -16.10
CA ARG A 12 -7.04 -0.12 -14.87
C ARG A 12 -7.89 -1.40 -15.04
N PRO A 13 -7.74 -2.43 -14.21
CA PRO A 13 -8.57 -3.63 -14.32
C PRO A 13 -10.06 -3.27 -14.24
N PRO A 14 -10.93 -3.84 -15.08
CA PRO A 14 -12.35 -3.54 -15.06
C PRO A 14 -13.00 -3.95 -13.74
N ALA A 15 -14.04 -3.23 -13.32
CA ALA A 15 -14.76 -3.46 -12.07
C ALA A 15 -15.30 -4.89 -11.97
N SER A 16 -15.82 -5.44 -13.08
CA SER A 16 -16.31 -6.82 -13.15
C SER A 16 -15.26 -7.87 -12.77
N LYS A 17 -13.99 -7.66 -13.18
CA LYS A 17 -12.87 -8.54 -12.79
C LYS A 17 -12.58 -8.44 -11.29
N MET A 18 -12.66 -7.24 -10.72
CA MET A 18 -12.47 -7.03 -9.27
C MET A 18 -13.60 -7.66 -8.46
N ALA A 19 -14.85 -7.55 -8.94
CA ALA A 19 -16.02 -8.10 -8.27
C ALA A 19 -16.02 -9.63 -8.22
N SER A 20 -15.52 -10.31 -9.26
CA SER A 20 -15.55 -11.78 -9.39
C SER A 20 -14.26 -12.48 -8.95
N ARG A 21 -13.16 -11.76 -8.74
CA ARG A 21 -11.88 -12.35 -8.37
C ARG A 21 -11.96 -13.04 -7.02
N ALA A 22 -11.38 -14.25 -6.91
CA ALA A 22 -11.31 -14.97 -5.63
C ALA A 22 -10.55 -14.17 -4.57
N ILE A 23 -11.02 -14.28 -3.33
CA ILE A 23 -10.37 -13.73 -2.13
C ILE A 23 -9.90 -14.92 -1.30
N SER A 24 -8.62 -14.92 -0.92
CA SER A 24 -7.99 -16.00 -0.14
C SER A 24 -8.23 -15.87 1.38
N LEU A 25 -8.84 -14.76 1.81
CA LEU A 25 -9.15 -14.50 3.22
C LEU A 25 -10.54 -15.04 3.59
N ALA A 26 -10.69 -15.43 4.84
CA ALA A 26 -11.96 -15.96 5.35
C ALA A 26 -13.10 -14.93 5.19
N GLU A 27 -14.27 -15.40 4.77
CA GLU A 27 -15.48 -14.59 4.73
C GLU A 27 -15.80 -14.04 6.13
N GLY A 28 -16.15 -12.76 6.19
CA GLY A 28 -16.49 -12.08 7.43
C GLY A 28 -15.31 -11.63 8.29
N LEU A 29 -14.05 -11.88 7.87
CA LEU A 29 -12.87 -11.41 8.60
C LEU A 29 -12.90 -9.90 8.89
N PHE A 30 -13.52 -9.12 8.01
CA PHE A 30 -13.66 -7.66 8.12
C PHE A 30 -15.12 -7.21 8.28
N ARG A 31 -16.04 -8.14 8.53
CA ARG A 31 -17.46 -7.77 8.69
C ARG A 31 -17.62 -6.74 9.79
N ASP A 32 -18.29 -5.65 9.45
CA ASP A 32 -18.57 -4.49 10.32
C ASP A 32 -17.33 -3.72 10.83
N LYS A 33 -16.11 -4.15 10.48
CA LYS A 33 -14.89 -3.41 10.83
C LYS A 33 -14.80 -2.10 10.05
N VAL A 34 -14.44 -1.02 10.73
CA VAL A 34 -14.16 0.28 10.09
C VAL A 34 -12.71 0.35 9.68
N VAL A 35 -12.45 0.50 8.39
CA VAL A 35 -11.11 0.48 7.81
C VAL A 35 -10.86 1.72 6.97
N LEU A 36 -9.78 2.43 7.27
CA LEU A 36 -9.33 3.59 6.52
C LEU A 36 -8.13 3.23 5.62
N VAL A 37 -8.28 3.46 4.32
CA VAL A 37 -7.22 3.20 3.31
C VAL A 37 -6.82 4.50 2.64
N SER A 38 -5.60 4.97 2.84
CA SER A 38 -5.12 6.13 2.09
C SER A 38 -4.66 5.74 0.68
N GLY A 39 -4.99 6.56 -0.32
CA GLY A 39 -4.66 6.28 -1.72
C GLY A 39 -5.44 5.11 -2.33
N GLY A 40 -6.71 4.92 -1.92
CA GLY A 40 -7.51 3.76 -2.34
C GLY A 40 -8.10 3.84 -3.75
N ALA A 41 -7.89 4.91 -4.49
CA ALA A 41 -8.52 5.07 -5.81
C ALA A 41 -7.81 4.34 -6.96
N THR A 42 -6.57 3.89 -6.78
CA THR A 42 -5.75 3.25 -7.83
C THR A 42 -4.86 2.13 -7.28
N GLY A 43 -4.37 1.27 -8.15
CA GLY A 43 -3.34 0.26 -7.85
C GLY A 43 -3.65 -0.63 -6.65
N ILE A 44 -2.68 -0.77 -5.76
CA ILE A 44 -2.78 -1.59 -4.54
C ILE A 44 -3.92 -1.10 -3.64
N GLY A 45 -4.05 0.23 -3.46
CA GLY A 45 -5.12 0.80 -2.64
C GLY A 45 -6.50 0.46 -3.16
N ARG A 46 -6.72 0.53 -4.50
CA ARG A 46 -7.99 0.14 -5.12
C ARG A 46 -8.29 -1.35 -4.90
N ALA A 47 -7.31 -2.23 -5.07
CA ALA A 47 -7.46 -3.64 -4.78
C ALA A 47 -7.85 -3.88 -3.32
N THR A 48 -7.20 -3.17 -2.39
CA THR A 48 -7.49 -3.25 -0.95
C THR A 48 -8.93 -2.81 -0.64
N VAL A 49 -9.39 -1.69 -1.20
CA VAL A 49 -10.77 -1.19 -1.01
C VAL A 49 -11.79 -2.20 -1.54
N TRP A 50 -11.56 -2.77 -2.73
CA TRP A 50 -12.44 -3.78 -3.31
C TRP A 50 -12.56 -5.04 -2.44
N ILE A 51 -11.43 -5.57 -1.95
CA ILE A 51 -11.45 -6.76 -1.07
C ILE A 51 -12.20 -6.46 0.21
N LEU A 52 -11.88 -5.33 0.87
CA LEU A 52 -12.54 -4.92 2.12
C LEU A 52 -14.05 -4.77 1.98
N ALA A 53 -14.50 -4.07 0.94
CA ALA A 53 -15.93 -3.88 0.68
C ALA A 53 -16.65 -5.22 0.47
N ARG A 54 -16.03 -6.15 -0.26
CA ARG A 54 -16.57 -7.50 -0.48
C ARG A 54 -16.53 -8.37 0.79
N LEU A 55 -15.62 -8.13 1.71
CA LEU A 55 -15.55 -8.80 3.02
C LEU A 55 -16.48 -8.17 4.07
N GLY A 56 -17.29 -7.17 3.70
CA GLY A 56 -18.29 -6.55 4.56
C GLY A 56 -17.76 -5.48 5.49
N ALA A 57 -16.58 -4.93 5.21
CA ALA A 57 -16.04 -3.79 5.96
C ALA A 57 -16.80 -2.48 5.68
N LYS A 58 -16.84 -1.59 6.65
CA LYS A 58 -17.16 -0.17 6.47
C LYS A 58 -15.90 0.53 6.00
N VAL A 59 -15.75 0.71 4.69
CA VAL A 59 -14.52 1.19 4.09
C VAL A 59 -14.55 2.70 3.93
N ILE A 60 -13.51 3.36 4.43
CA ILE A 60 -13.21 4.77 4.18
C ILE A 60 -11.95 4.83 3.34
N THR A 61 -11.94 5.66 2.31
CA THR A 61 -10.73 5.91 1.54
C THR A 61 -10.50 7.39 1.34
N CYS A 62 -9.25 7.76 1.15
CA CYS A 62 -8.88 9.14 0.87
C CYS A 62 -7.81 9.26 -0.22
N GLY A 63 -7.79 10.42 -0.86
CA GLY A 63 -6.84 10.74 -1.92
C GLY A 63 -6.99 12.16 -2.42
N ARG A 64 -6.04 12.64 -3.21
CA ARG A 64 -6.00 14.04 -3.68
C ARG A 64 -6.93 14.33 -4.86
N SER A 65 -7.22 13.31 -5.69
CA SER A 65 -8.04 13.48 -6.89
C SER A 65 -9.48 13.07 -6.60
N GLN A 66 -10.37 14.04 -6.53
CA GLN A 66 -11.81 13.80 -6.39
C GLN A 66 -12.34 12.94 -7.54
N GLU A 67 -11.97 13.24 -8.77
CA GLU A 67 -12.38 12.48 -9.95
C GLU A 67 -12.09 10.97 -9.82
N LYS A 68 -10.88 10.60 -9.36
CA LYS A 68 -10.52 9.18 -9.18
C LYS A 68 -11.28 8.53 -8.03
N LEU A 69 -11.61 9.28 -7.00
CA LEU A 69 -12.44 8.83 -5.89
C LEU A 69 -13.88 8.59 -6.37
N ASP A 70 -14.44 9.50 -7.16
CA ASP A 70 -15.80 9.39 -7.72
C ASP A 70 -15.92 8.17 -8.65
N ILE A 71 -14.90 7.93 -9.48
CA ILE A 71 -14.84 6.71 -10.32
C ILE A 71 -14.85 5.45 -9.45
N LEU A 72 -14.07 5.40 -8.36
CA LEU A 72 -14.05 4.24 -7.46
C LEU A 72 -15.41 4.02 -6.79
N VAL A 73 -16.06 5.09 -6.33
CA VAL A 73 -17.40 5.03 -5.70
C VAL A 73 -18.42 4.47 -6.70
N ALA A 74 -18.43 4.97 -7.93
CA ALA A 74 -19.33 4.50 -8.97
C ALA A 74 -19.11 3.03 -9.30
N GLU A 75 -17.85 2.61 -9.47
CA GLU A 75 -17.50 1.21 -9.74
C GLU A 75 -17.98 0.25 -8.65
N LEU A 76 -17.83 0.60 -7.39
CA LEU A 76 -18.29 -0.23 -6.28
C LEU A 76 -19.83 -0.28 -6.22
N ALA A 77 -20.48 0.87 -6.44
CA ALA A 77 -21.95 0.96 -6.44
C ALA A 77 -22.61 0.09 -7.53
N GLU A 78 -22.01 -0.01 -8.72
CA GLU A 78 -22.47 -0.92 -9.79
C GLU A 78 -22.51 -2.39 -9.36
N HIS A 79 -21.75 -2.76 -8.32
CA HIS A 79 -21.68 -4.11 -7.77
C HIS A 79 -22.35 -4.24 -6.40
N GLY A 80 -23.17 -3.26 -6.00
CA GLY A 80 -23.89 -3.26 -4.72
C GLY A 80 -22.98 -3.06 -3.50
N LEU A 81 -21.76 -2.54 -3.71
CA LEU A 81 -20.78 -2.25 -2.67
C LEU A 81 -20.70 -0.74 -2.41
N SER A 82 -20.21 -0.35 -1.24
CA SER A 82 -20.06 1.06 -0.88
C SER A 82 -18.69 1.36 -0.29
N VAL A 83 -18.25 2.59 -0.48
CA VAL A 83 -17.06 3.16 0.14
C VAL A 83 -17.32 4.64 0.45
N ASP A 84 -16.84 5.11 1.58
CA ASP A 84 -16.82 6.51 1.93
C ASP A 84 -15.51 7.13 1.45
N ALA A 85 -15.57 7.96 0.41
CA ALA A 85 -14.40 8.48 -0.29
C ALA A 85 -14.24 9.98 -0.03
N ILE A 86 -13.12 10.40 0.55
CA ILE A 86 -12.91 11.76 1.03
C ILE A 86 -11.66 12.35 0.38
N GLN A 87 -11.81 13.49 -0.28
CA GLN A 87 -10.66 14.21 -0.82
C GLN A 87 -9.77 14.70 0.32
N THR A 88 -8.52 14.23 0.35
CA THR A 88 -7.56 14.53 1.42
C THR A 88 -6.14 14.55 0.86
N ASP A 89 -5.38 15.56 1.20
CA ASP A 89 -3.92 15.56 1.02
C ASP A 89 -3.24 15.24 2.34
N ILE A 90 -2.72 14.01 2.47
CA ILE A 90 -2.08 13.54 3.73
C ILE A 90 -0.86 14.36 4.17
N ARG A 91 -0.32 15.24 3.29
CA ARG A 91 0.76 16.19 3.61
C ARG A 91 0.27 17.40 4.41
N LYS A 92 -1.05 17.62 4.44
CA LYS A 92 -1.68 18.76 5.12
C LYS A 92 -2.31 18.28 6.42
N ALA A 93 -1.83 18.82 7.53
CA ALA A 93 -2.31 18.45 8.87
C ALA A 93 -3.81 18.70 9.05
N ASP A 94 -4.32 19.81 8.51
CA ASP A 94 -5.75 20.16 8.60
C ASP A 94 -6.63 19.19 7.81
N ASP A 95 -6.19 18.75 6.60
CA ASP A 95 -6.93 17.76 5.83
C ASP A 95 -6.98 16.41 6.57
N VAL A 96 -5.86 16.00 7.19
CA VAL A 96 -5.81 14.77 8.01
C VAL A 96 -6.70 14.90 9.24
N ALA A 97 -6.68 16.04 9.93
CA ALA A 97 -7.55 16.27 11.08
C ALA A 97 -9.02 16.20 10.70
N ALA A 98 -9.44 16.84 9.59
CA ALA A 98 -10.80 16.80 9.08
C ALA A 98 -11.23 15.36 8.70
N LEU A 99 -10.35 14.57 8.08
CA LEU A 99 -10.59 13.16 7.78
C LEU A 99 -10.90 12.36 9.04
N PHE A 100 -10.10 12.48 10.09
CA PHE A 100 -10.32 11.75 11.34
C PHE A 100 -11.53 12.27 12.14
N GLN A 101 -11.88 13.56 12.05
CA GLN A 101 -13.15 14.08 12.56
C GLN A 101 -14.34 13.44 11.87
N HIS A 102 -14.27 13.26 10.54
CA HIS A 102 -15.29 12.54 9.79
C HIS A 102 -15.41 11.07 10.24
N VAL A 103 -14.28 10.36 10.41
CA VAL A 103 -14.27 8.98 10.95
C VAL A 103 -14.96 8.94 12.30
N GLN A 104 -14.61 9.85 13.22
CA GLN A 104 -15.20 9.92 14.56
C GLN A 104 -16.70 10.19 14.52
N SER A 105 -17.13 11.18 13.72
CA SER A 105 -18.54 11.60 13.72
C SER A 105 -19.47 10.59 13.04
N ARG A 106 -18.98 9.89 12.00
CA ARG A 106 -19.77 8.97 11.19
C ARG A 106 -19.78 7.54 11.70
N TYR A 107 -18.63 7.09 12.24
CA TYR A 107 -18.42 5.70 12.61
C TYR A 107 -18.17 5.51 14.12
N GLY A 108 -17.59 6.49 14.80
CA GLY A 108 -17.24 6.43 16.22
C GLY A 108 -16.10 5.46 16.54
N GLU A 109 -15.62 4.70 15.55
CA GLU A 109 -14.60 3.67 15.69
C GLU A 109 -13.67 3.63 14.47
N LEU A 110 -12.48 3.06 14.64
CA LEU A 110 -11.53 2.72 13.58
C LEU A 110 -10.81 1.45 14.00
N ASN A 111 -10.83 0.41 13.18
CA ASN A 111 -10.17 -0.86 13.52
C ASN A 111 -8.82 -1.02 12.81
N LEU A 112 -8.69 -0.48 11.59
CA LEU A 112 -7.49 -0.62 10.79
C LEU A 112 -7.22 0.65 9.96
N LEU A 113 -5.97 1.11 9.99
CA LEU A 113 -5.45 2.12 9.07
C LEU A 113 -4.46 1.45 8.11
N ILE A 114 -4.69 1.59 6.79
CA ILE A 114 -3.75 1.18 5.75
C ILE A 114 -3.17 2.42 5.07
N ASN A 115 -1.92 2.73 5.36
CA ASN A 115 -1.17 3.79 4.73
C ASN A 115 -0.58 3.29 3.41
N ASN A 116 -1.35 3.46 2.33
CA ASN A 116 -0.94 3.09 0.99
C ASN A 116 -0.63 4.30 0.10
N ALA A 117 -1.14 5.48 0.44
CA ALA A 117 -0.84 6.71 -0.31
C ALA A 117 0.67 6.91 -0.44
N GLY A 118 1.12 7.15 -1.67
CA GLY A 118 2.52 7.34 -1.97
C GLY A 118 2.74 7.66 -3.44
N GLY A 119 3.97 7.93 -3.81
CA GLY A 119 4.35 8.17 -5.18
C GLY A 119 5.86 8.38 -5.31
N GLN A 120 6.35 8.18 -6.53
CA GLN A 120 7.74 8.32 -6.90
C GLN A 120 7.87 8.56 -8.40
N PHE A 121 9.04 8.96 -8.82
CA PHE A 121 9.44 9.04 -10.22
C PHE A 121 10.89 8.55 -10.38
N PRO A 122 11.25 7.92 -11.50
CA PRO A 122 12.61 7.48 -11.71
C PRO A 122 13.52 8.67 -12.05
N GLN A 123 14.62 8.83 -11.31
CA GLN A 123 15.63 9.86 -11.57
C GLN A 123 16.98 9.40 -11.02
N ALA A 124 18.05 9.56 -11.80
CA ALA A 124 19.40 9.34 -11.32
C ALA A 124 19.67 10.21 -10.08
N ALA A 125 20.26 9.64 -9.03
CA ALA A 125 20.43 10.34 -7.76
C ALA A 125 21.26 11.61 -7.88
N ILE A 126 22.26 11.60 -8.78
CA ILE A 126 23.14 12.76 -9.01
C ILE A 126 22.39 13.95 -9.64
N ASP A 127 21.33 13.68 -10.42
CA ASP A 127 20.55 14.70 -11.13
C ASP A 127 19.24 15.05 -10.40
N MET A 128 18.99 14.42 -9.25
CA MET A 128 17.75 14.62 -8.51
C MET A 128 17.69 15.99 -7.87
N SER A 129 16.68 16.79 -8.22
CA SER A 129 16.50 18.11 -7.63
C SER A 129 16.09 18.02 -6.15
N SER A 130 16.52 18.99 -5.34
CA SER A 130 16.13 19.08 -3.92
C SER A 130 14.60 19.14 -3.75
N ASN A 131 13.89 19.84 -4.64
CA ASN A 131 12.42 19.91 -4.61
C ASN A 131 11.77 18.58 -4.94
N GLY A 132 12.29 17.84 -5.92
CA GLY A 132 11.81 16.50 -6.26
C GLY A 132 12.04 15.51 -5.11
N PHE A 133 13.22 15.52 -4.50
CA PHE A 133 13.51 14.72 -3.32
C PHE A 133 12.54 15.04 -2.18
N ARG A 134 12.41 16.32 -1.83
CA ARG A 134 11.52 16.82 -0.77
C ARG A 134 10.08 16.40 -0.99
N ALA A 135 9.52 16.59 -2.19
CA ALA A 135 8.13 16.27 -2.50
C ALA A 135 7.80 14.79 -2.26
N VAL A 136 8.73 13.88 -2.55
CA VAL A 136 8.55 12.45 -2.28
C VAL A 136 8.67 12.14 -0.79
N VAL A 137 9.61 12.74 -0.08
CA VAL A 137 9.77 12.56 1.37
C VAL A 137 8.56 13.13 2.11
N GLU A 138 8.07 14.29 1.75
CA GLU A 138 6.84 14.88 2.33
C GLU A 138 5.62 13.98 2.16
N ASN A 139 5.45 13.40 0.97
CA ASN A 139 4.32 12.51 0.73
C ASN A 139 4.48 11.15 1.42
N ASN A 140 5.64 10.49 1.23
CA ASN A 140 5.82 9.09 1.61
C ASN A 140 6.24 8.89 3.07
N LEU A 141 6.86 9.88 3.71
CA LEU A 141 7.29 9.81 5.11
C LEU A 141 6.43 10.70 6.00
N PHE A 142 6.42 12.01 5.76
CA PHE A 142 5.68 12.94 6.64
C PHE A 142 4.16 12.73 6.56
N GLY A 143 3.60 12.52 5.36
CA GLY A 143 2.18 12.21 5.19
C GLY A 143 1.79 10.90 5.89
N THR A 144 2.61 9.85 5.75
CA THR A 144 2.40 8.57 6.45
C THR A 144 2.47 8.77 7.97
N TRP A 145 3.44 9.53 8.46
CA TRP A 145 3.56 9.85 9.88
C TRP A 145 2.34 10.59 10.41
N SER A 146 1.86 11.61 9.71
CA SER A 146 0.68 12.39 10.08
C SER A 146 -0.55 11.48 10.26
N MET A 147 -0.77 10.56 9.32
CA MET A 147 -1.86 9.58 9.40
C MET A 147 -1.68 8.62 10.58
N MET A 148 -0.48 8.07 10.79
CA MET A 148 -0.19 7.15 11.90
C MET A 148 -0.40 7.82 13.25
N GLN A 149 0.15 9.03 13.44
CA GLN A 149 0.07 9.76 14.71
C GLN A 149 -1.38 10.13 15.03
N THR A 150 -2.15 10.57 14.03
CA THR A 150 -3.55 10.95 14.23
C THR A 150 -4.40 9.72 14.56
N ALA A 151 -4.17 8.58 13.91
CA ALA A 151 -4.83 7.32 14.25
C ALA A 151 -4.49 6.85 15.67
N ALA A 152 -3.23 6.94 16.07
CA ALA A 152 -2.81 6.55 17.42
C ALA A 152 -3.45 7.44 18.50
N ARG A 153 -3.57 8.75 18.25
CA ARG A 153 -4.30 9.66 19.14
C ARG A 153 -5.79 9.30 19.21
N PHE A 154 -6.41 9.00 18.05
CA PHE A 154 -7.80 8.56 17.97
C PHE A 154 -8.02 7.34 18.88
N TRP A 155 -7.23 6.28 18.75
CA TRP A 155 -7.35 5.07 19.57
C TRP A 155 -7.06 5.31 21.06
N ARG A 156 -6.05 6.11 21.37
CA ARG A 156 -5.76 6.52 22.75
C ARG A 156 -6.97 7.22 23.39
N ASP A 157 -7.55 8.18 22.67
CA ASP A 157 -8.61 9.06 23.20
C ASP A 157 -9.97 8.34 23.29
N THR A 158 -10.19 7.34 22.43
CA THR A 158 -11.38 6.46 22.47
C THR A 158 -11.20 5.23 23.37
N GLY A 159 -9.98 4.90 23.79
CA GLY A 159 -9.68 3.69 24.56
C GLY A 159 -9.87 2.39 23.77
N THR A 160 -9.84 2.45 22.43
CA THR A 160 -10.07 1.30 21.55
C THR A 160 -8.77 0.77 20.96
N PRO A 161 -8.66 -0.55 20.67
CA PRO A 161 -7.48 -1.10 20.01
C PRO A 161 -7.43 -0.69 18.55
N GLY A 162 -6.22 -0.71 17.95
CA GLY A 162 -6.02 -0.38 16.55
C GLY A 162 -4.93 -1.19 15.87
N SER A 163 -4.98 -1.20 14.54
CA SER A 163 -3.93 -1.78 13.72
C SER A 163 -3.51 -0.82 12.61
N ILE A 164 -2.22 -0.72 12.35
CA ILE A 164 -1.64 0.10 11.27
C ILE A 164 -0.85 -0.82 10.35
N VAL A 165 -1.10 -0.69 9.05
CA VAL A 165 -0.29 -1.31 8.01
C VAL A 165 0.26 -0.22 7.10
N ASN A 166 1.58 -0.10 7.02
CA ASN A 166 2.25 0.83 6.14
C ASN A 166 2.74 0.09 4.88
N VAL A 167 2.23 0.46 3.72
CA VAL A 167 2.75 -0.03 2.44
C VAL A 167 4.04 0.72 2.14
N VAL A 168 5.15 0.02 2.15
CA VAL A 168 6.49 0.57 1.93
C VAL A 168 7.10 0.05 0.62
N VAL A 169 8.40 -0.14 0.54
CA VAL A 169 9.10 -0.85 -0.53
C VAL A 169 10.17 -1.75 0.08
N VAL A 170 10.65 -2.72 -0.67
CA VAL A 170 11.86 -3.46 -0.28
C VAL A 170 13.06 -2.51 -0.30
N VAL A 171 13.75 -2.39 0.84
CA VAL A 171 14.90 -1.48 1.04
C VAL A 171 16.18 -2.21 1.41
N ASP A 172 16.17 -3.53 1.41
CA ASP A 172 17.33 -4.35 1.78
C ASP A 172 18.46 -4.26 0.75
N ARG A 173 18.16 -3.71 -0.42
CA ARG A 173 19.09 -3.41 -1.52
C ARG A 173 18.89 -2.00 -2.04
N GLY A 174 19.92 -1.47 -2.69
CA GLY A 174 19.80 -0.20 -3.41
C GLY A 174 18.84 -0.32 -4.59
N VAL A 175 17.96 0.67 -4.75
CA VAL A 175 17.03 0.77 -5.88
C VAL A 175 17.48 1.92 -6.77
N LEU A 176 18.03 1.59 -7.94
CA LEU A 176 18.52 2.58 -8.88
C LEU A 176 17.42 3.55 -9.32
N GLY A 177 17.73 4.84 -9.35
CA GLY A 177 16.79 5.88 -9.75
C GLY A 177 15.68 6.19 -8.75
N ALA A 178 15.76 5.67 -7.51
CA ALA A 178 14.69 5.79 -6.51
C ALA A 178 15.18 6.25 -5.12
N ALA A 179 16.29 7.00 -5.06
CA ALA A 179 16.92 7.42 -3.80
C ALA A 179 15.95 8.10 -2.83
N HIS A 180 15.09 9.00 -3.32
CA HIS A 180 14.09 9.72 -2.53
C HIS A 180 13.05 8.79 -1.86
N THR A 181 12.47 7.86 -2.63
CA THR A 181 11.45 6.95 -2.10
C THR A 181 12.05 5.89 -1.20
N THR A 182 13.25 5.39 -1.53
CA THR A 182 13.97 4.42 -0.68
C THR A 182 14.30 5.03 0.67
N ALA A 183 14.81 6.26 0.71
CA ALA A 183 15.08 6.98 1.96
C ALA A 183 13.80 7.20 2.78
N ALA A 184 12.71 7.67 2.13
CA ALA A 184 11.43 7.91 2.80
C ALA A 184 10.83 6.60 3.37
N ARG A 185 10.82 5.53 2.60
CA ARG A 185 10.24 4.25 3.00
C ARG A 185 11.08 3.52 4.05
N ALA A 186 12.41 3.61 3.99
CA ALA A 186 13.29 3.16 5.06
C ALA A 186 12.98 3.92 6.38
N GLY A 187 12.74 5.23 6.30
CA GLY A 187 12.29 6.04 7.43
C GLY A 187 10.96 5.53 8.02
N VAL A 188 9.96 5.21 7.17
CA VAL A 188 8.69 4.63 7.63
C VAL A 188 8.89 3.27 8.31
N ILE A 189 9.77 2.43 7.77
CA ILE A 189 10.08 1.10 8.34
C ILE A 189 10.63 1.25 9.78
N TYR A 190 11.65 2.09 9.98
CA TYR A 190 12.22 2.28 11.31
C TYR A 190 11.28 3.01 12.26
N LEU A 191 10.53 3.98 11.78
CA LEU A 191 9.46 4.63 12.52
C LEU A 191 8.43 3.60 13.00
N SER A 192 7.98 2.71 12.10
CA SER A 192 7.02 1.65 12.42
C SER A 192 7.52 0.71 13.51
N LYS A 193 8.80 0.31 13.48
CA LYS A 193 9.42 -0.50 14.53
C LYS A 193 9.44 0.22 15.88
N THR A 194 9.78 1.51 15.89
CA THR A 194 9.82 2.31 17.10
C THR A 194 8.44 2.40 17.75
N VAL A 195 7.44 2.84 16.98
CA VAL A 195 6.10 3.05 17.51
C VAL A 195 5.34 1.73 17.76
N ALA A 196 5.72 0.64 17.10
CA ALA A 196 5.18 -0.68 17.40
C ALA A 196 5.46 -1.10 18.87
N VAL A 197 6.60 -0.70 19.40
CA VAL A 197 6.93 -0.93 20.83
C VAL A 197 6.28 0.11 21.71
N GLU A 198 6.34 1.39 21.32
CA GLU A 198 5.86 2.52 22.13
C GLU A 198 4.32 2.49 22.32
N TRP A 199 3.57 2.03 21.30
CA TRP A 199 2.10 2.05 21.34
C TRP A 199 1.45 0.72 21.76
N ILE A 200 2.22 -0.31 22.11
CA ILE A 200 1.68 -1.57 22.67
C ILE A 200 0.80 -1.35 23.90
N PRO A 201 1.15 -0.46 24.86
CA PRO A 201 0.28 -0.19 26.00
C PRO A 201 -1.09 0.40 25.64
N LEU A 202 -1.21 0.94 24.41
CA LEU A 202 -2.47 1.43 23.83
C LEU A 202 -3.21 0.36 23.01
N ASN A 203 -2.75 -0.89 23.02
CA ASN A 203 -3.27 -1.98 22.18
C ASN A 203 -3.24 -1.65 20.66
N ILE A 204 -2.19 -0.96 20.22
CA ILE A 204 -1.99 -0.61 18.80
C ILE A 204 -0.86 -1.48 18.23
N ARG A 205 -1.15 -2.22 17.16
CA ARG A 205 -0.15 -2.94 16.37
C ARG A 205 0.26 -2.12 15.15
N VAL A 206 1.53 -2.14 14.79
CA VAL A 206 2.05 -1.41 13.63
C VAL A 206 2.97 -2.33 12.84
N ASN A 207 2.61 -2.58 11.58
CA ASN A 207 3.38 -3.44 10.68
C ASN A 207 3.58 -2.76 9.32
N CYS A 208 4.51 -3.29 8.54
CA CYS A 208 4.76 -2.87 7.17
C CYS A 208 4.52 -4.02 6.19
N VAL A 209 4.04 -3.69 5.00
CA VAL A 209 4.10 -4.58 3.83
C VAL A 209 5.06 -3.93 2.83
N ALA A 210 6.07 -4.70 2.38
CA ALA A 210 7.08 -4.25 1.44
C ALA A 210 6.89 -4.94 0.09
N PRO A 211 6.16 -4.33 -0.86
CA PRO A 211 5.98 -4.86 -2.21
C PRO A 211 7.29 -4.85 -2.99
N GLY A 212 7.46 -5.83 -3.86
CA GLY A 212 8.40 -5.78 -4.98
C GLY A 212 7.88 -4.93 -6.14
N THR A 213 8.21 -5.32 -7.35
CA THR A 213 7.71 -4.66 -8.57
C THR A 213 6.30 -5.13 -8.88
N ILE A 214 5.32 -4.26 -8.64
CA ILE A 214 3.89 -4.57 -8.76
C ILE A 214 3.31 -3.90 -9.98
N PHE A 215 2.49 -4.65 -10.69
CA PHE A 215 1.82 -4.20 -11.91
C PHE A 215 0.65 -3.27 -11.58
N THR A 216 0.84 -1.97 -11.75
CA THR A 216 -0.17 -0.93 -11.47
C THR A 216 -0.23 0.11 -12.59
N GLU A 217 -1.29 0.90 -12.62
CA GLU A 217 -1.43 2.04 -13.53
C GLU A 217 -0.29 3.06 -13.37
N GLY A 218 0.34 3.13 -12.19
CA GLY A 218 1.51 3.97 -11.93
C GLY A 218 2.73 3.63 -12.81
N MET A 219 2.79 2.41 -13.36
CA MET A 219 3.83 2.02 -14.31
C MET A 219 3.72 2.72 -15.68
N ALA A 220 2.59 3.31 -16.01
CA ALA A 220 2.42 4.01 -17.28
C ALA A 220 3.48 5.13 -17.49
N GLY A 221 3.93 5.75 -16.40
CA GLY A 221 4.95 6.80 -16.42
C GLY A 221 6.40 6.31 -16.61
N TYR A 222 6.65 5.00 -16.67
CA TYR A 222 8.01 4.46 -16.80
C TYR A 222 8.37 4.19 -18.28
N PRO A 223 9.67 4.32 -18.67
CA PRO A 223 10.12 3.98 -20.02
C PRO A 223 9.81 2.52 -20.39
N GLU A 224 9.46 2.28 -21.65
CA GLU A 224 9.11 0.93 -22.15
C GLU A 224 10.26 -0.08 -21.98
N GLU A 225 11.49 0.35 -22.17
CA GLU A 225 12.67 -0.49 -21.95
C GLU A 225 12.74 -1.01 -20.51
N VAL A 226 12.44 -0.14 -19.54
CA VAL A 226 12.43 -0.50 -18.13
C VAL A 226 11.30 -1.49 -17.83
N LYS A 227 10.10 -1.28 -18.40
CA LYS A 227 8.96 -2.19 -18.24
C LYS A 227 9.27 -3.62 -18.71
N ARG A 228 10.03 -3.77 -19.82
CA ARG A 228 10.41 -5.08 -20.37
C ARG A 228 11.30 -5.91 -19.44
N THR A 229 12.06 -5.25 -18.59
CA THR A 229 13.02 -5.91 -17.67
C THR A 229 12.45 -6.15 -16.28
N TYR A 230 11.30 -5.56 -15.95
CA TYR A 230 10.74 -5.63 -14.58
C TYR A 230 10.47 -7.04 -14.07
N ALA A 231 10.03 -7.95 -14.94
CA ALA A 231 9.82 -9.35 -14.57
C ALA A 231 11.11 -10.03 -14.08
N ARG A 232 12.28 -9.51 -14.51
CA ARG A 232 13.58 -10.03 -14.09
C ARG A 232 14.06 -9.50 -12.73
N SER A 233 13.28 -8.67 -12.07
CA SER A 233 13.63 -8.11 -10.75
C SER A 233 13.50 -9.12 -9.62
N ASN A 234 12.92 -10.29 -9.88
CA ASN A 234 12.70 -11.33 -8.88
C ASN A 234 12.80 -12.74 -9.49
N PRO A 235 13.10 -13.77 -8.69
CA PRO A 235 13.26 -15.16 -9.17
C PRO A 235 11.94 -15.82 -9.64
N MET A 236 10.78 -15.27 -9.31
CA MET A 236 9.50 -15.74 -9.84
C MET A 236 9.29 -15.29 -11.29
N LEU A 237 10.16 -14.42 -11.84
CA LEU A 237 10.18 -13.91 -13.21
C LEU A 237 8.82 -13.34 -13.67
N ARG A 238 8.10 -12.68 -12.75
CA ARG A 238 6.85 -12.00 -13.04
C ARG A 238 6.70 -10.73 -12.20
N LEU A 239 5.80 -9.87 -12.61
CA LEU A 239 5.32 -8.78 -11.78
C LEU A 239 4.36 -9.32 -10.73
N GLY A 240 4.36 -8.72 -9.54
CA GLY A 240 3.32 -8.94 -8.55
C GLY A 240 2.02 -8.25 -8.98
N ASP A 241 0.91 -8.78 -8.53
CA ASP A 241 -0.42 -8.20 -8.76
C ASP A 241 -0.84 -7.35 -7.53
N PRO A 242 -1.49 -6.20 -7.72
CA PRO A 242 -2.04 -5.40 -6.61
C PRO A 242 -2.89 -6.17 -5.62
N TRP A 243 -3.59 -7.20 -6.08
CA TRP A 243 -4.42 -8.06 -5.24
C TRP A 243 -3.59 -8.89 -4.25
N GLU A 244 -2.43 -9.41 -4.67
CA GLU A 244 -1.53 -10.18 -3.80
C GLU A 244 -1.01 -9.29 -2.65
N ILE A 245 -0.73 -8.02 -2.94
CA ILE A 245 -0.30 -7.07 -1.92
C ILE A 245 -1.47 -6.68 -1.00
N ALA A 246 -2.65 -6.47 -1.57
CA ALA A 246 -3.85 -6.15 -0.80
C ALA A 246 -4.19 -7.26 0.20
N GLU A 247 -4.24 -8.53 -0.23
CA GLU A 247 -4.47 -9.67 0.68
C GLU A 247 -3.42 -9.75 1.79
N SER A 248 -2.15 -9.48 1.47
CA SER A 248 -1.07 -9.43 2.45
C SER A 248 -1.25 -8.30 3.47
N CYS A 249 -1.67 -7.11 3.03
CA CYS A 249 -2.00 -6.00 3.93
C CYS A 249 -3.17 -6.35 4.85
N LEU A 250 -4.19 -7.01 4.31
CA LEU A 250 -5.37 -7.40 5.07
C LEU A 250 -5.06 -8.52 6.07
N PHE A 251 -4.23 -9.49 5.69
CA PHE A 251 -3.77 -10.52 6.63
C PHE A 251 -3.05 -9.89 7.82
N ILE A 252 -1.99 -9.10 7.57
CA ILE A 252 -1.16 -8.55 8.66
C ILE A 252 -1.88 -7.44 9.45
N GLY A 253 -2.92 -6.81 8.86
CA GLY A 253 -3.77 -5.82 9.50
C GLY A 253 -4.88 -6.40 10.37
N SER A 254 -5.29 -7.64 10.11
CA SER A 254 -6.43 -8.30 10.75
C SER A 254 -6.10 -8.97 12.08
N ASP A 255 -7.13 -9.49 12.74
CA ASP A 255 -7.01 -10.28 13.97
C ASP A 255 -6.32 -11.63 13.73
N ALA A 256 -6.21 -12.11 12.47
CA ALA A 256 -5.44 -13.31 12.11
C ALA A 256 -3.94 -13.16 12.40
N SER A 257 -3.44 -11.93 12.55
CA SER A 257 -2.05 -11.60 12.91
C SER A 257 -1.95 -10.90 14.27
N SER A 258 -2.84 -11.19 15.20
CA SER A 258 -2.97 -10.48 16.49
C SER A 258 -1.69 -10.48 17.35
N PHE A 259 -0.79 -11.44 17.14
CA PHE A 259 0.51 -11.52 17.84
C PHE A 259 1.68 -10.97 17.02
N THR A 260 1.39 -10.19 15.94
CA THR A 260 2.41 -9.63 15.05
C THR A 260 2.39 -8.10 15.11
N THR A 261 3.52 -7.50 15.53
CA THR A 261 3.75 -6.06 15.49
C THR A 261 5.23 -5.77 15.24
N GLY A 262 5.54 -4.66 14.58
CA GLY A 262 6.91 -4.27 14.19
C GLY A 262 7.48 -5.04 13.01
N GLU A 263 6.68 -5.91 12.35
CA GLU A 263 7.11 -6.78 11.26
C GLU A 263 7.10 -6.04 9.91
N ILE A 264 7.97 -6.52 9.02
CA ILE A 264 8.05 -6.08 7.63
C ILE A 264 7.79 -7.31 6.75
N LEU A 265 6.55 -7.49 6.35
CA LEU A 265 6.16 -8.56 5.44
C LEU A 265 6.57 -8.21 4.00
N ARG A 266 7.56 -8.90 3.48
CA ARG A 266 8.02 -8.72 2.11
C ARG A 266 7.17 -9.55 1.15
N VAL A 267 6.64 -8.88 0.12
CA VAL A 267 5.79 -9.50 -0.91
C VAL A 267 6.37 -9.11 -2.27
N ASP A 268 7.50 -9.69 -2.62
CA ASP A 268 8.38 -9.24 -3.70
C ASP A 268 8.83 -10.36 -4.66
N GLY A 269 8.22 -11.55 -4.53
CA GLY A 269 8.60 -12.71 -5.34
C GLY A 269 10.03 -13.20 -5.08
N GLY A 270 10.60 -12.89 -3.91
CA GLY A 270 11.98 -13.22 -3.55
C GLY A 270 13.00 -12.22 -4.10
N GLY A 271 12.57 -11.07 -4.62
CA GLY A 271 13.44 -10.08 -5.26
C GLY A 271 14.59 -9.59 -4.36
N GLN A 272 14.34 -9.41 -3.07
CA GLN A 272 15.38 -9.01 -2.13
C GLN A 272 16.48 -10.06 -1.93
N LEU A 273 16.17 -11.34 -2.15
CA LEU A 273 17.12 -12.45 -2.04
C LEU A 273 17.87 -12.68 -3.35
N TRP A 274 17.37 -12.05 -4.43
CA TRP A 274 17.86 -12.25 -5.77
C TRP A 274 19.10 -11.41 -6.07
N GLY A 275 20.10 -12.05 -6.68
CA GLY A 275 21.33 -11.43 -7.14
C GLY A 275 22.47 -12.41 -7.16
N GLU A 276 23.37 -12.22 -8.09
CA GLU A 276 24.52 -13.09 -8.26
C GLU A 276 25.57 -12.80 -7.17
N GLN A 277 25.46 -13.50 -6.05
CA GLN A 277 26.52 -13.53 -5.04
C GLN A 277 27.49 -14.71 -5.23
N TRP A 278 27.14 -15.62 -6.16
CA TRP A 278 27.91 -16.84 -6.39
C TRP A 278 28.33 -16.92 -7.84
N THR A 279 29.63 -17.05 -8.09
CA THR A 279 30.23 -17.06 -9.43
C THR A 279 30.27 -18.43 -10.09
N GLN A 280 29.86 -19.50 -9.41
CA GLN A 280 29.73 -20.83 -9.98
C GLN A 280 28.36 -21.00 -10.59
N GLY A 281 28.27 -21.47 -11.81
CA GLY A 281 27.06 -21.50 -12.62
C GLY A 281 25.74 -21.84 -11.92
N LYS A 282 24.65 -21.50 -12.53
CA LYS A 282 23.28 -21.77 -12.07
C LYS A 282 22.93 -23.24 -12.37
N PRO A 283 22.09 -23.89 -11.52
CA PRO A 283 21.54 -25.21 -11.88
C PRO A 283 20.75 -25.16 -13.20
N ASP A 284 20.74 -26.27 -13.96
CA ASP A 284 20.10 -26.35 -15.29
C ASP A 284 18.61 -26.03 -15.28
N TYR A 285 17.92 -26.24 -14.15
CA TYR A 285 16.51 -25.89 -13.97
C TYR A 285 16.26 -24.39 -13.75
N PHE A 286 17.32 -23.60 -13.60
CA PHE A 286 17.25 -22.17 -13.33
C PHE A 286 17.16 -21.40 -14.66
N ARG A 287 15.98 -20.93 -15.01
CA ARG A 287 15.71 -20.21 -16.26
C ARG A 287 16.06 -18.72 -16.12
N GLU A 288 16.72 -18.17 -17.16
CA GLU A 288 16.98 -16.74 -17.29
C GLU A 288 15.78 -15.96 -17.82
#